data_bc00aeec3c9e1758ffb5d7b4f18eabaa
#
_entry.id   bc00aeec3c9e1758ffb5d7b4f18eabaa
#
_cell.length_a   1.000
_cell.length_b   1.000
_cell.length_c   1.000
_cell.angle_alpha   90.00
_cell.angle_beta   90.00
_cell.angle_gamma   90.00
#
_symmetry.space_group_name_H-M   'P 1'
#
loop_
_entity.id
_entity.type
_entity.pdbx_description
1 polymer ?
#
loop_
_entity_poly.entity_id
_entity_poly.type
_entity_poly.pdbx_seq_one_letter_code
_entity_poly.pdbx_strand_id
1 'polypeptide(L)'
;MAFVAETFESPTGASLRLHVQEADGQPLGVVQIHHGLAEHSARYARFAAYLAGRGFHVAAHDHRGHGETTAEDAPRGVFGAPKGWGKVVEDALAVEDHLKARFPGLPHIVFGHSMGGVVALNHAMERKGEISGLAVWNSNLAIGGRAGLMRAVLNIESLFKKPQSASTWLEGLTFKAWGKQVKGHRTDFDWLSRIPEEVDAYINDPECGWPASISLWRDLIEGTELGESEN
;
A
#
# COMPACT_ATOMS: atom_id res chain seq x y z
N MET A 1 -19.43 14.08 -3.67
CA MET A 1 -19.68 13.26 -2.44
C MET A 1 -18.38 13.14 -1.65
N ALA A 2 -18.41 12.71 -0.41
CA ALA A 2 -17.20 12.61 0.42
C ALA A 2 -16.58 11.21 0.30
N PHE A 3 -15.28 11.11 0.54
CA PHE A 3 -14.55 9.85 0.71
C PHE A 3 -14.87 9.29 2.10
N VAL A 4 -15.94 8.47 2.16
CA VAL A 4 -16.56 8.03 3.42
C VAL A 4 -15.86 6.79 3.93
N ALA A 5 -15.50 6.82 5.21
CA ALA A 5 -14.85 5.71 5.88
C ALA A 5 -15.88 4.73 6.45
N GLU A 6 -15.64 3.44 6.24
CA GLU A 6 -16.38 2.32 6.79
C GLU A 6 -15.42 1.21 7.27
N THR A 7 -15.91 0.28 8.04
CA THR A 7 -15.14 -0.91 8.45
C THR A 7 -15.57 -2.09 7.62
N PHE A 8 -14.59 -2.82 7.07
CA PHE A 8 -14.80 -4.06 6.33
C PHE A 8 -14.07 -5.21 7.03
N GLU A 9 -14.82 -6.24 7.41
CA GLU A 9 -14.27 -7.45 8.03
C GLU A 9 -13.72 -8.38 6.96
N SER A 10 -12.40 -8.52 6.93
CA SER A 10 -11.72 -9.39 5.98
C SER A 10 -11.73 -10.85 6.44
N PRO A 11 -11.81 -11.83 5.51
CA PRO A 11 -11.64 -13.25 5.82
C PRO A 11 -10.31 -13.59 6.52
N THR A 12 -9.30 -12.73 6.40
CA THR A 12 -8.01 -12.89 7.08
C THR A 12 -8.04 -12.57 8.57
N GLY A 13 -9.18 -12.10 9.10
CA GLY A 13 -9.36 -11.66 10.48
C GLY A 13 -8.93 -10.22 10.74
N ALA A 14 -8.72 -9.42 9.68
CA ALA A 14 -8.48 -7.99 9.80
C ALA A 14 -9.77 -7.19 9.67
N SER A 15 -9.97 -6.19 10.55
CA SER A 15 -10.97 -5.15 10.41
C SER A 15 -10.35 -4.00 9.61
N LEU A 16 -10.59 -3.98 8.29
CA LEU A 16 -10.01 -3.02 7.39
C LEU A 16 -10.74 -1.68 7.45
N ARG A 17 -9.98 -0.59 7.57
CA ARG A 17 -10.50 0.75 7.35
C ARG A 17 -10.64 0.98 5.85
N LEU A 18 -11.87 0.99 5.35
CA LEU A 18 -12.20 1.16 3.94
C LEU A 18 -12.81 2.54 3.71
N HIS A 19 -12.26 3.28 2.76
CA HIS A 19 -12.82 4.55 2.31
C HIS A 19 -13.45 4.36 0.94
N VAL A 20 -14.68 4.84 0.75
CA VAL A 20 -15.41 4.76 -0.51
C VAL A 20 -15.94 6.13 -0.90
N GLN A 21 -15.77 6.47 -2.18
CA GLN A 21 -16.40 7.64 -2.80
C GLN A 21 -17.15 7.19 -4.05
N GLU A 22 -18.43 7.45 -4.10
CA GLU A 22 -19.23 7.12 -5.27
C GLU A 22 -19.02 8.16 -6.38
N ALA A 23 -19.17 7.72 -7.62
CA ALA A 23 -19.06 8.54 -8.82
C ALA A 23 -20.11 9.65 -8.83
N ASP A 24 -19.76 10.81 -9.36
CA ASP A 24 -20.71 11.86 -9.67
C ASP A 24 -21.43 11.51 -10.99
N GLY A 25 -22.73 11.23 -10.91
CA GLY A 25 -23.56 10.85 -12.08
C GLY A 25 -23.49 9.37 -12.45
N GLN A 26 -23.60 9.05 -13.74
CA GLN A 26 -23.61 7.66 -14.22
C GLN A 26 -22.22 7.04 -14.09
N PRO A 27 -22.05 5.91 -13.37
CA PRO A 27 -20.76 5.32 -13.15
C PRO A 27 -20.22 4.62 -14.41
N LEU A 28 -18.91 4.79 -14.63
CA LEU A 28 -18.15 4.17 -15.72
C LEU A 28 -17.34 2.95 -15.26
N GLY A 29 -17.03 2.86 -13.98
CA GLY A 29 -16.22 1.79 -13.40
C GLY A 29 -15.90 2.04 -11.93
N VAL A 30 -15.15 1.11 -11.36
CA VAL A 30 -14.63 1.16 -9.98
C VAL A 30 -13.12 1.21 -10.03
N VAL A 31 -12.50 2.12 -9.27
CA VAL A 31 -11.06 2.19 -9.06
C VAL A 31 -10.75 1.81 -7.62
N GLN A 32 -10.05 0.69 -7.42
CA GLN A 32 -9.53 0.27 -6.13
C GLN A 32 -8.08 0.72 -5.99
N ILE A 33 -7.78 1.50 -4.94
CA ILE A 33 -6.48 2.11 -4.71
C ILE A 33 -5.74 1.37 -3.59
N HIS A 34 -4.48 1.01 -3.85
CA HIS A 34 -3.52 0.48 -2.88
C HIS A 34 -2.46 1.54 -2.56
N HIS A 35 -2.41 1.97 -1.31
CA HIS A 35 -1.48 3.00 -0.83
C HIS A 35 -0.06 2.47 -0.62
N GLY A 36 0.91 3.38 -0.45
CA GLY A 36 2.32 3.05 -0.23
C GLY A 36 2.66 2.65 1.20
N LEU A 37 3.95 2.35 1.42
CA LEU A 37 4.48 2.02 2.73
C LEU A 37 4.47 3.24 3.65
N ALA A 38 4.08 3.03 4.91
CA ALA A 38 4.04 4.05 5.96
C ALA A 38 3.21 5.29 5.59
N GLU A 39 2.06 5.03 4.99
CA GLU A 39 0.98 5.99 4.73
C GLU A 39 -0.38 5.28 4.87
N HIS A 40 -1.48 5.91 4.52
CA HIS A 40 -2.83 5.35 4.65
C HIS A 40 -3.78 5.85 3.55
N SER A 41 -4.92 5.17 3.40
CA SER A 41 -5.87 5.37 2.31
C SER A 41 -6.55 6.74 2.29
N ALA A 42 -6.79 7.39 3.44
CA ALA A 42 -7.44 8.70 3.51
C ALA A 42 -6.64 9.80 2.78
N ARG A 43 -5.33 9.64 2.59
CA ARG A 43 -4.47 10.55 1.82
C ARG A 43 -4.88 10.66 0.35
N TYR A 44 -5.60 9.67 -0.16
CA TYR A 44 -6.07 9.62 -1.54
C TYR A 44 -7.41 10.34 -1.76
N ALA A 45 -7.96 11.03 -0.76
CA ALA A 45 -9.27 11.70 -0.85
C ALA A 45 -9.36 12.70 -2.02
N ARG A 46 -8.31 13.49 -2.30
CA ARG A 46 -8.29 14.41 -3.44
C ARG A 46 -8.28 13.68 -4.78
N PHE A 47 -7.54 12.58 -4.87
CA PHE A 47 -7.51 11.76 -6.08
C PHE A 47 -8.83 11.02 -6.27
N ALA A 48 -9.42 10.52 -5.19
CA ALA A 48 -10.75 9.92 -5.21
C ALA A 48 -11.82 10.92 -5.72
N ALA A 49 -11.82 12.15 -5.21
CA ALA A 49 -12.72 13.19 -5.67
C ALA A 49 -12.51 13.55 -7.16
N TYR A 50 -11.27 13.58 -7.62
CA TYR A 50 -10.93 13.81 -9.03
C TYR A 50 -11.50 12.71 -9.94
N LEU A 51 -11.37 11.44 -9.55
CA LEU A 51 -11.88 10.29 -10.28
C LEU A 51 -13.41 10.20 -10.21
N ALA A 52 -14.01 10.50 -9.06
CA ALA A 52 -15.45 10.52 -8.87
C ALA A 52 -16.12 11.55 -9.79
N GLY A 53 -15.54 12.75 -9.93
CA GLY A 53 -15.97 13.76 -10.88
C GLY A 53 -15.81 13.36 -12.35
N ARG A 54 -15.19 12.20 -12.63
CA ARG A 54 -15.04 11.60 -13.96
C ARG A 54 -15.82 10.30 -14.14
N GLY A 55 -16.71 10.01 -13.21
CA GLY A 55 -17.62 8.89 -13.31
C GLY A 55 -17.05 7.57 -12.75
N PHE A 56 -16.04 7.60 -11.89
CA PHE A 56 -15.54 6.38 -11.26
C PHE A 56 -15.96 6.32 -9.78
N HIS A 57 -16.49 5.18 -9.35
CA HIS A 57 -16.48 4.86 -7.93
C HIS A 57 -15.04 4.62 -7.51
N VAL A 58 -14.66 5.09 -6.34
CA VAL A 58 -13.29 4.93 -5.83
C VAL A 58 -13.33 4.31 -4.45
N ALA A 59 -12.49 3.31 -4.23
CA ALA A 59 -12.30 2.71 -2.93
C ALA A 59 -10.81 2.58 -2.61
N ALA A 60 -10.45 2.78 -1.35
CA ALA A 60 -9.12 2.52 -0.84
C ALA A 60 -9.21 2.05 0.61
N HIS A 61 -8.52 0.98 0.96
CA HIS A 61 -8.44 0.52 2.34
C HIS A 61 -7.04 0.73 2.91
N ASP A 62 -6.95 0.90 4.21
CA ASP A 62 -5.68 0.84 4.91
C ASP A 62 -5.21 -0.62 4.94
N HIS A 63 -4.03 -0.89 4.38
CA HIS A 63 -3.44 -2.23 4.47
C HIS A 63 -3.21 -2.63 5.92
N ARG A 64 -3.21 -3.94 6.22
CA ARG A 64 -2.86 -4.43 7.57
C ARG A 64 -1.55 -3.81 8.05
N GLY A 65 -1.49 -3.47 9.34
CA GLY A 65 -0.35 -2.77 9.94
C GLY A 65 -0.18 -1.31 9.53
N HIS A 66 -1.19 -0.72 8.87
CA HIS A 66 -1.21 0.68 8.44
C HIS A 66 -2.52 1.36 8.86
N GLY A 67 -2.46 2.69 8.99
CA GLY A 67 -3.60 3.54 9.25
C GLY A 67 -4.46 3.06 10.42
N GLU A 68 -5.78 3.04 10.21
CA GLU A 68 -6.78 2.62 11.21
C GLU A 68 -7.21 1.15 11.09
N THR A 69 -6.61 0.37 10.17
CA THR A 69 -6.86 -1.08 10.08
C THR A 69 -6.30 -1.78 11.30
N THR A 70 -7.10 -2.69 11.88
CA THR A 70 -6.70 -3.50 13.03
C THR A 70 -6.71 -4.99 12.69
N ALA A 71 -5.70 -5.71 13.18
CA ALA A 71 -5.65 -7.16 13.15
C ALA A 71 -4.80 -7.64 14.34
N GLU A 72 -5.20 -8.74 14.97
CA GLU A 72 -4.53 -9.25 16.18
C GLU A 72 -3.04 -9.56 15.91
N ASP A 73 -2.72 -10.06 14.72
CA ASP A 73 -1.38 -10.46 14.31
C ASP A 73 -0.60 -9.37 13.54
N ALA A 74 -1.22 -8.21 13.28
CA ALA A 74 -0.63 -7.14 12.47
C ALA A 74 -0.64 -5.78 13.18
N PRO A 75 0.18 -5.61 14.23
CA PRO A 75 0.40 -4.27 14.80
C PRO A 75 1.05 -3.35 13.76
N ARG A 76 1.08 -2.03 14.03
CA ARG A 76 1.68 -1.05 13.13
C ARG A 76 3.06 -1.49 12.61
N GLY A 77 3.23 -1.45 11.30
CA GLY A 77 4.46 -1.82 10.62
C GLY A 77 4.68 -3.33 10.46
N VAL A 78 3.64 -4.15 10.64
CA VAL A 78 3.67 -5.61 10.50
C VAL A 78 2.46 -6.06 9.67
N PHE A 79 2.67 -6.92 8.68
CA PHE A 79 1.56 -7.48 7.89
C PHE A 79 0.92 -8.73 8.53
N GLY A 80 1.57 -9.29 9.54
CA GLY A 80 1.13 -10.49 10.24
C GLY A 80 2.06 -11.69 10.03
N ALA A 81 1.79 -12.75 10.77
CA ALA A 81 2.54 -14.00 10.67
C ALA A 81 1.60 -15.20 10.88
N PRO A 82 1.82 -16.34 10.19
CA PRO A 82 2.71 -16.49 9.03
C PRO A 82 2.09 -15.88 7.75
N LYS A 83 2.91 -15.74 6.70
CA LYS A 83 2.48 -15.31 5.35
C LYS A 83 1.85 -13.90 5.31
N GLY A 84 2.51 -12.92 5.89
CA GLY A 84 2.02 -11.55 5.94
C GLY A 84 1.69 -10.97 4.57
N TRP A 85 2.55 -11.19 3.56
CA TRP A 85 2.28 -10.75 2.19
C TRP A 85 1.01 -11.38 1.60
N GLY A 86 0.85 -12.71 1.74
CA GLY A 86 -0.36 -13.40 1.26
C GLY A 86 -1.64 -12.83 1.86
N LYS A 87 -1.63 -12.49 3.16
CA LYS A 87 -2.78 -11.87 3.83
C LYS A 87 -3.10 -10.47 3.28
N VAL A 88 -2.07 -9.67 2.94
CA VAL A 88 -2.28 -8.34 2.31
C VAL A 88 -2.97 -8.48 0.96
N VAL A 89 -2.55 -9.45 0.14
CA VAL A 89 -3.17 -9.72 -1.15
C VAL A 89 -4.60 -10.25 -0.97
N GLU A 90 -4.81 -11.17 -0.03
CA GLU A 90 -6.14 -11.73 0.29
C GLU A 90 -7.11 -10.65 0.79
N ASP A 91 -6.65 -9.71 1.62
CA ASP A 91 -7.44 -8.53 2.04
C ASP A 91 -7.84 -7.68 0.83
N ALA A 92 -6.92 -7.45 -0.12
CA ALA A 92 -7.17 -6.68 -1.33
C ALA A 92 -8.22 -7.35 -2.24
N LEU A 93 -8.16 -8.68 -2.38
CA LEU A 93 -9.12 -9.48 -3.14
C LEU A 93 -10.51 -9.48 -2.47
N ALA A 94 -10.56 -9.58 -1.14
CA ALA A 94 -11.81 -9.52 -0.40
C ALA A 94 -12.51 -8.16 -0.55
N VAL A 95 -11.74 -7.06 -0.55
CA VAL A 95 -12.26 -5.72 -0.85
C VAL A 95 -12.78 -5.64 -2.29
N GLU A 96 -12.08 -6.22 -3.28
CA GLU A 96 -12.57 -6.29 -4.66
C GLU A 96 -13.91 -7.01 -4.75
N ASP A 97 -14.04 -8.19 -4.13
CA ASP A 97 -15.28 -8.96 -4.14
C ASP A 97 -16.44 -8.18 -3.49
N HIS A 98 -16.16 -7.46 -2.40
CA HIS A 98 -17.13 -6.56 -1.77
C HIS A 98 -17.56 -5.42 -2.71
N LEU A 99 -16.61 -4.81 -3.42
CA LEU A 99 -16.90 -3.73 -4.36
C LEU A 99 -17.66 -4.22 -5.60
N LYS A 100 -17.35 -5.40 -6.12
CA LYS A 100 -18.11 -6.05 -7.21
C LYS A 100 -19.56 -6.34 -6.80
N ALA A 101 -19.79 -6.75 -5.55
CA ALA A 101 -21.13 -6.96 -5.02
C ALA A 101 -21.88 -5.63 -4.83
N ARG A 102 -21.19 -4.57 -4.37
CA ARG A 102 -21.78 -3.24 -4.16
C ARG A 102 -22.08 -2.50 -5.48
N PHE A 103 -21.23 -2.68 -6.49
CA PHE A 103 -21.30 -2.00 -7.79
C PHE A 103 -21.28 -3.02 -8.96
N PRO A 104 -22.35 -3.83 -9.11
CA PRO A 104 -22.36 -4.94 -10.03
C PRO A 104 -22.27 -4.50 -11.50
N GLY A 105 -21.53 -5.29 -12.30
CA GLY A 105 -21.43 -5.10 -13.76
C GLY A 105 -20.53 -3.97 -14.22
N LEU A 106 -19.88 -3.24 -13.30
CA LEU A 106 -18.93 -2.19 -13.66
C LEU A 106 -17.52 -2.74 -13.87
N PRO A 107 -16.76 -2.18 -14.84
CA PRO A 107 -15.34 -2.46 -14.98
C PRO A 107 -14.57 -2.17 -13.70
N HIS A 108 -13.67 -3.08 -13.27
CA HIS A 108 -12.84 -2.92 -12.09
C HIS A 108 -11.40 -2.60 -12.49
N ILE A 109 -10.87 -1.50 -11.97
CA ILE A 109 -9.52 -1.01 -12.22
C ILE A 109 -8.76 -1.00 -10.90
N VAL A 110 -7.56 -1.55 -10.91
CA VAL A 110 -6.66 -1.56 -9.74
C VAL A 110 -5.57 -0.52 -9.95
N PHE A 111 -5.40 0.36 -8.96
CA PHE A 111 -4.33 1.35 -8.92
C PHE A 111 -3.44 1.10 -7.69
N GLY A 112 -2.12 1.16 -7.88
CA GLY A 112 -1.19 1.03 -6.76
C GLY A 112 -0.05 2.04 -6.83
N HIS A 113 0.28 2.63 -5.69
CA HIS A 113 1.39 3.57 -5.53
C HIS A 113 2.50 2.96 -4.67
N SER A 114 3.75 3.02 -5.11
CA SER A 114 4.91 2.53 -4.34
C SER A 114 4.74 1.07 -3.93
N MET A 115 4.78 0.73 -2.63
CA MET A 115 4.44 -0.60 -2.10
C MET A 115 3.08 -1.09 -2.61
N GLY A 116 2.08 -0.20 -2.66
CA GLY A 116 0.76 -0.52 -3.21
C GLY A 116 0.78 -0.92 -4.69
N GLY A 117 1.80 -0.50 -5.45
CA GLY A 117 2.00 -0.98 -6.82
C GLY A 117 2.42 -2.45 -6.87
N VAL A 118 3.19 -2.94 -5.89
CA VAL A 118 3.51 -4.37 -5.74
C VAL A 118 2.25 -5.15 -5.34
N VAL A 119 1.45 -4.60 -4.41
CA VAL A 119 0.14 -5.19 -4.03
C VAL A 119 -0.78 -5.25 -5.25
N ALA A 120 -0.90 -4.15 -6.02
CA ALA A 120 -1.74 -4.08 -7.21
C ALA A 120 -1.34 -5.09 -8.29
N LEU A 121 -0.04 -5.30 -8.49
CA LEU A 121 0.47 -6.32 -9.42
C LEU A 121 0.09 -7.73 -8.97
N ASN A 122 0.36 -8.08 -7.71
CA ASN A 122 0.03 -9.40 -7.17
C ASN A 122 -1.50 -9.63 -7.16
N HIS A 123 -2.28 -8.60 -6.82
CA HIS A 123 -3.75 -8.62 -6.93
C HIS A 123 -4.19 -8.94 -8.37
N ALA A 124 -3.63 -8.24 -9.37
CA ALA A 124 -3.96 -8.48 -10.78
C ALA A 124 -3.57 -9.88 -11.25
N MET A 125 -2.48 -10.44 -10.74
CA MET A 125 -2.04 -11.81 -11.04
C MET A 125 -3.02 -12.86 -10.52
N GLU A 126 -3.58 -12.67 -9.32
CA GLU A 126 -4.60 -13.56 -8.76
C GLU A 126 -5.97 -13.45 -9.47
N ARG A 127 -6.24 -12.32 -10.13
CA ARG A 127 -7.49 -12.01 -10.85
C ARG A 127 -7.29 -11.90 -12.35
N LYS A 128 -6.45 -12.76 -12.94
CA LYS A 128 -6.17 -12.75 -14.39
C LYS A 128 -7.46 -12.80 -15.22
N GLY A 129 -7.65 -11.76 -16.06
CA GLY A 129 -8.82 -11.65 -16.93
C GLY A 129 -10.09 -11.08 -16.29
N GLU A 130 -10.08 -10.81 -14.99
CA GLU A 130 -11.23 -10.24 -14.27
C GLU A 130 -11.10 -8.73 -14.06
N ILE A 131 -9.85 -8.21 -14.05
CA ILE A 131 -9.55 -6.79 -13.90
C ILE A 131 -9.55 -6.12 -15.26
N SER A 132 -10.24 -4.99 -15.39
CA SER A 132 -10.35 -4.22 -16.63
C SER A 132 -9.13 -3.32 -16.88
N GLY A 133 -8.34 -3.04 -15.85
CA GLY A 133 -7.13 -2.23 -15.96
C GLY A 133 -6.27 -2.28 -14.71
N LEU A 134 -4.95 -2.16 -14.91
CA LEU A 134 -3.95 -2.05 -13.84
C LEU A 134 -3.13 -0.78 -14.07
N ALA A 135 -3.04 0.08 -13.05
CA ALA A 135 -2.18 1.25 -13.05
C ALA A 135 -1.20 1.18 -11.88
N VAL A 136 0.09 1.18 -12.20
CA VAL A 136 1.16 1.17 -11.22
C VAL A 136 1.92 2.48 -11.27
N TRP A 137 2.01 3.17 -10.14
CA TRP A 137 2.61 4.48 -10.03
C TRP A 137 3.80 4.50 -9.06
N ASN A 138 4.95 4.99 -9.54
CA ASN A 138 6.16 5.14 -8.71
C ASN A 138 6.52 3.91 -7.87
N SER A 139 6.33 2.73 -8.41
CA SER A 139 6.62 1.45 -7.75
C SER A 139 7.86 0.79 -8.32
N ASN A 140 8.61 0.14 -7.45
CA ASN A 140 9.74 -0.68 -7.85
C ASN A 140 9.27 -2.14 -7.93
N LEU A 141 8.91 -2.59 -9.13
CA LEU A 141 8.36 -3.91 -9.38
C LEU A 141 9.43 -4.99 -9.57
N ALA A 142 10.72 -4.60 -9.59
CA ALA A 142 11.83 -5.52 -9.76
C ALA A 142 12.96 -5.16 -8.78
N ILE A 143 13.32 -6.08 -7.91
CA ILE A 143 14.43 -5.89 -6.97
C ILE A 143 15.73 -6.51 -7.55
N GLY A 144 15.61 -7.55 -8.35
CA GLY A 144 16.73 -8.27 -8.95
C GLY A 144 17.77 -8.71 -7.90
N GLY A 145 19.05 -8.60 -8.23
CA GLY A 145 20.14 -8.99 -7.31
C GLY A 145 20.19 -8.24 -5.97
N ARG A 146 19.44 -7.13 -5.82
CA ARG A 146 19.38 -6.37 -4.55
C ARG A 146 18.59 -7.11 -3.46
N ALA A 147 17.66 -8.01 -3.84
CA ALA A 147 16.90 -8.81 -2.89
C ALA A 147 17.81 -9.61 -1.94
N GLY A 148 18.86 -10.24 -2.46
CA GLY A 148 19.83 -10.97 -1.66
C GLY A 148 20.55 -10.10 -0.63
N LEU A 149 20.96 -8.89 -1.02
CA LEU A 149 21.60 -7.93 -0.11
C LEU A 149 20.62 -7.46 0.98
N MET A 150 19.38 -7.10 0.60
CA MET A 150 18.37 -6.68 1.57
C MET A 150 18.06 -7.80 2.58
N ARG A 151 17.91 -9.04 2.12
CA ARG A 151 17.72 -10.21 2.99
C ARG A 151 18.92 -10.43 3.92
N ALA A 152 20.16 -10.26 3.45
CA ALA A 152 21.35 -10.39 4.26
C ALA A 152 21.36 -9.33 5.40
N VAL A 153 21.02 -8.08 5.10
CA VAL A 153 20.88 -7.01 6.09
C VAL A 153 19.83 -7.37 7.13
N LEU A 154 18.62 -7.80 6.70
CA LEU A 154 17.55 -8.21 7.60
C LEU A 154 17.90 -9.42 8.45
N ASN A 155 18.66 -10.39 7.90
CA ASN A 155 19.11 -11.55 8.65
C ASN A 155 20.08 -11.15 9.76
N ILE A 156 21.02 -10.24 9.49
CA ILE A 156 21.94 -9.73 10.50
C ILE A 156 21.19 -8.95 11.60
N GLU A 157 20.26 -8.04 11.22
CA GLU A 157 19.44 -7.33 12.22
C GLU A 157 18.64 -8.30 13.09
N SER A 158 18.14 -9.40 12.53
CA SER A 158 17.35 -10.41 13.25
C SER A 158 18.14 -11.20 14.31
N LEU A 159 19.47 -11.11 14.30
CA LEU A 159 20.30 -11.69 15.39
C LEU A 159 20.17 -10.89 16.69
N PHE A 160 19.77 -9.62 16.59
CA PHE A 160 19.72 -8.68 17.71
C PHE A 160 18.35 -8.07 17.96
N LYS A 161 17.41 -8.24 17.04
CA LYS A 161 16.08 -7.63 17.06
C LYS A 161 14.99 -8.66 16.79
N LYS A 162 13.80 -8.44 17.35
CA LYS A 162 12.61 -9.25 17.04
C LYS A 162 12.10 -8.92 15.61
N PRO A 163 11.44 -9.86 14.92
CA PRO A 163 10.90 -9.61 13.57
C PRO A 163 9.98 -8.38 13.47
N GLN A 164 9.22 -8.08 14.53
CA GLN A 164 8.31 -6.93 14.61
C GLN A 164 9.03 -5.60 14.90
N SER A 165 10.32 -5.64 15.21
CA SER A 165 11.09 -4.42 15.44
C SER A 165 11.41 -3.71 14.14
N ALA A 166 11.45 -2.37 14.19
CA ALA A 166 11.84 -1.54 13.06
C ALA A 166 13.21 -1.90 12.51
N SER A 167 13.33 -2.03 11.17
CA SER A 167 14.60 -2.17 10.47
C SER A 167 15.21 -0.80 10.21
N THR A 168 16.03 -0.34 11.13
CA THR A 168 16.72 0.96 11.00
C THR A 168 17.78 0.98 9.90
N TRP A 169 18.33 -0.18 9.54
CA TRP A 169 19.33 -0.29 8.48
C TRP A 169 18.68 -0.16 7.10
N LEU A 170 17.55 -0.85 6.83
CA LEU A 170 16.85 -0.68 5.55
C LEU A 170 16.23 0.71 5.43
N GLU A 171 15.70 1.28 6.50
CA GLU A 171 15.24 2.68 6.50
C GLU A 171 16.38 3.63 6.08
N GLY A 172 17.59 3.43 6.63
CA GLY A 172 18.78 4.19 6.27
C GLY A 172 19.21 4.03 4.82
N LEU A 173 19.11 2.81 4.27
CA LEU A 173 19.50 2.48 2.89
C LEU A 173 18.45 2.88 1.85
N THR A 174 17.22 3.16 2.27
CA THR A 174 16.09 3.53 1.40
C THR A 174 15.67 4.98 1.63
N PHE A 175 14.73 5.23 2.51
CA PHE A 175 14.07 6.53 2.68
C PHE A 175 15.04 7.65 3.03
N LYS A 176 15.95 7.43 3.99
CA LYS A 176 16.95 8.44 4.34
C LYS A 176 17.98 8.68 3.23
N ALA A 177 18.31 7.62 2.46
CA ALA A 177 19.19 7.78 1.31
C ALA A 177 18.52 8.59 0.19
N TRP A 178 17.21 8.40 -0.03
CA TRP A 178 16.45 9.18 -1.02
C TRP A 178 16.34 10.65 -0.63
N GLY A 179 16.06 10.94 0.65
CA GLY A 179 16.03 12.31 1.16
C GLY A 179 17.34 13.07 0.86
N LYS A 180 18.48 12.44 1.09
CA LYS A 180 19.81 13.04 0.82
C LYS A 180 20.10 13.33 -0.65
N GLN A 181 19.38 12.69 -1.60
CA GLN A 181 19.57 12.94 -3.04
C GLN A 181 18.87 14.21 -3.51
N VAL A 182 17.92 14.74 -2.74
CA VAL A 182 17.23 16.00 -3.06
C VAL A 182 18.12 17.17 -2.69
N LYS A 183 18.62 17.90 -3.70
CA LYS A 183 19.46 19.08 -3.47
C LYS A 183 18.66 20.16 -2.73
N GLY A 184 19.25 20.66 -1.62
CA GLY A 184 18.61 21.70 -0.81
C GLY A 184 17.39 21.21 -0.06
N HIS A 185 17.30 19.89 0.20
CA HIS A 185 16.19 19.31 0.99
C HIS A 185 16.09 20.00 2.36
N ARG A 186 14.88 20.28 2.75
CA ARG A 186 14.50 20.90 4.03
C ARG A 186 14.26 19.84 5.10
N THR A 187 13.78 18.65 4.67
CA THR A 187 13.44 17.52 5.53
C THR A 187 13.93 16.21 4.91
N ASP A 188 13.95 15.14 5.69
CA ASP A 188 14.27 13.78 5.19
C ASP A 188 13.19 13.22 4.23
N PHE A 189 12.05 13.90 4.10
CA PHE A 189 10.90 13.47 3.29
C PHE A 189 10.66 14.33 2.03
N ASP A 190 11.51 15.32 1.72
CA ASP A 190 11.34 16.19 0.55
C ASP A 190 11.40 15.44 -0.80
N TRP A 191 11.81 14.18 -0.80
CA TRP A 191 11.76 13.30 -1.97
C TRP A 191 10.32 12.88 -2.34
N LEU A 192 9.35 13.00 -1.42
CA LEU A 192 7.95 12.64 -1.64
C LEU A 192 7.23 13.60 -2.58
N SER A 193 7.51 14.90 -2.47
CA SER A 193 6.82 15.93 -3.26
C SER A 193 7.68 17.18 -3.45
N ARG A 194 7.43 17.90 -4.56
CA ARG A 194 7.97 19.24 -4.80
C ARG A 194 7.15 20.33 -4.12
N ILE A 195 6.01 19.98 -3.55
CA ILE A 195 5.09 20.89 -2.85
C ILE A 195 5.37 20.75 -1.36
N PRO A 196 5.96 21.77 -0.70
CA PRO A 196 6.34 21.68 0.72
C PRO A 196 5.18 21.33 1.65
N GLU A 197 3.98 21.84 1.37
CA GLU A 197 2.78 21.61 2.16
C GLU A 197 2.36 20.14 2.17
N GLU A 198 2.60 19.41 1.08
CA GLU A 198 2.34 17.96 1.01
C GLU A 198 3.34 17.16 1.85
N VAL A 199 4.61 17.61 1.87
CA VAL A 199 5.65 17.00 2.71
C VAL A 199 5.36 17.27 4.18
N ASP A 200 4.99 18.50 4.52
CA ASP A 200 4.64 18.89 5.89
C ASP A 200 3.39 18.12 6.39
N ALA A 201 2.39 17.97 5.53
CA ALA A 201 1.21 17.15 5.84
C ALA A 201 1.58 15.70 6.14
N TYR A 202 2.51 15.11 5.36
CA TYR A 202 3.01 13.74 5.62
C TYR A 202 3.75 13.64 6.95
N ILE A 203 4.62 14.60 7.25
CA ILE A 203 5.43 14.61 8.49
C ILE A 203 4.55 14.80 9.74
N ASN A 204 3.51 15.63 9.63
CA ASN A 204 2.62 15.94 10.74
C ASN A 204 1.54 14.87 10.97
N ASP A 205 1.42 13.90 10.07
CA ASP A 205 0.45 12.81 10.18
C ASP A 205 1.04 11.66 11.01
N PRO A 206 0.46 11.30 12.17
CA PRO A 206 0.99 10.24 13.03
C PRO A 206 0.88 8.84 12.40
N GLU A 207 0.05 8.68 11.37
CA GLU A 207 -0.09 7.44 10.62
C GLU A 207 0.88 7.34 9.45
N CYS A 208 1.74 8.36 9.24
CA CYS A 208 2.73 8.40 8.17
C CYS A 208 4.16 8.38 8.70
N GLY A 209 5.11 7.98 7.86
CA GLY A 209 6.55 8.15 8.11
C GLY A 209 7.16 7.27 9.21
N TRP A 210 6.43 6.33 9.76
CA TRP A 210 6.96 5.40 10.76
C TRP A 210 7.86 4.33 10.09
N PRO A 211 8.88 3.82 10.82
CA PRO A 211 9.80 2.83 10.28
C PRO A 211 9.17 1.44 10.21
N ALA A 212 9.25 0.80 9.04
CA ALA A 212 8.75 -0.55 8.82
C ALA A 212 9.57 -1.61 9.57
N SER A 213 8.90 -2.68 10.02
CA SER A 213 9.53 -3.79 10.71
C SER A 213 10.39 -4.66 9.80
N ILE A 214 11.25 -5.48 10.41
CA ILE A 214 12.03 -6.49 9.71
C ILE A 214 11.12 -7.48 8.96
N SER A 215 9.99 -7.89 9.58
CA SER A 215 9.03 -8.79 8.95
C SER A 215 8.33 -8.15 7.76
N LEU A 216 7.88 -6.90 7.87
CA LEU A 216 7.23 -6.20 6.77
C LEU A 216 8.17 -6.03 5.56
N TRP A 217 9.44 -5.70 5.78
CA TRP A 217 10.42 -5.65 4.69
C TRP A 217 10.61 -7.00 4.01
N ARG A 218 10.61 -8.12 4.76
CA ARG A 218 10.68 -9.47 4.20
C ARG A 218 9.46 -9.78 3.35
N ASP A 219 8.28 -9.46 3.86
CA ASP A 219 7.01 -9.64 3.14
C ASP A 219 6.98 -8.83 1.84
N LEU A 220 7.45 -7.57 1.87
CA LEU A 220 7.54 -6.73 0.67
C LEU A 220 8.53 -7.27 -0.37
N ILE A 221 9.68 -7.81 0.07
CA ILE A 221 10.64 -8.48 -0.82
C ILE A 221 9.99 -9.71 -1.46
N GLU A 222 9.27 -10.52 -0.66
CA GLU A 222 8.54 -11.70 -1.17
C GLU A 222 7.53 -11.30 -2.24
N GLY A 223 6.70 -10.31 -1.97
CA GLY A 223 5.70 -9.83 -2.94
C GLY A 223 6.30 -9.28 -4.22
N THR A 224 7.46 -8.63 -4.13
CA THR A 224 8.14 -8.13 -5.33
C THR A 224 8.71 -9.29 -6.16
N GLU A 225 9.32 -10.30 -5.53
CA GLU A 225 9.85 -11.48 -6.22
C GLU A 225 8.74 -12.32 -6.88
N LEU A 226 7.57 -12.43 -6.23
CA LEU A 226 6.40 -13.07 -6.84
C LEU A 226 5.99 -12.36 -8.13
N GLY A 227 5.95 -11.02 -8.13
CA GLY A 227 5.66 -10.22 -9.31
C GLY A 227 6.72 -10.36 -10.42
N GLU A 228 7.99 -10.56 -10.07
CA GLU A 228 9.08 -10.80 -11.05
C GLU A 228 9.00 -12.19 -11.70
N SER A 229 8.53 -13.20 -10.98
CA SER A 229 8.60 -14.61 -11.43
C SER A 229 7.60 -14.95 -12.53
N GLU A 230 6.58 -14.13 -12.75
CA GLU A 230 5.54 -14.33 -13.77
C GLU A 230 5.75 -13.49 -15.05
N ASN A 231 6.85 -12.73 -15.14
CA ASN A 231 7.31 -12.03 -16.34
C ASN A 231 8.45 -12.81 -17.00
#